data_696e09a0878bf13eb5d21a93bb6f2162
#
_entry.id   696e09a0878bf13eb5d21a93bb6f2162
#
_cell.length_a   1.000
_cell.length_b   1.000
_cell.length_c   1.000
_cell.angle_alpha   90.00
_cell.angle_beta   90.00
_cell.angle_gamma   90.00
#
_symmetry.space_group_name_H-M   'P 1'
#
loop_
_entity.id
_entity.type
_entity.pdbx_description
1 polymer ?
#
loop_
_entity_poly.entity_id
_entity_poly.type
_entity_poly.pdbx_seq_one_letter_code
_entity_poly.pdbx_strand_id
1 'polypeptide(L)'
;MARVKNAVNALKKRRTALERAKGYRGQRSRLYRMAKQQVLHSLVYAYNDRRDKKGQFRRLWIQRINAGARANGLTYNRFIQGLKGAGIEVDRRILSDLAINDPAAFKSLVDVAKANVKN
;
A
#
# COMPACT_ATOMS: atom_id res chain seq x y z
N MET A 1 -26.14 -48.94 -7.38
CA MET A 1 -25.34 -47.74 -7.24
C MET A 1 -26.13 -46.61 -6.58
N ALA A 2 -25.60 -46.01 -5.51
CA ALA A 2 -26.25 -44.86 -4.88
C ALA A 2 -26.18 -43.65 -5.82
N ARG A 3 -27.30 -43.11 -6.26
CA ARG A 3 -27.37 -41.92 -7.13
C ARG A 3 -27.14 -40.66 -6.29
N VAL A 4 -26.07 -39.96 -6.52
CA VAL A 4 -25.80 -38.66 -5.86
C VAL A 4 -26.74 -37.62 -6.49
N LYS A 5 -27.68 -37.10 -5.70
CA LYS A 5 -28.61 -36.04 -6.12
C LYS A 5 -28.05 -34.61 -5.98
N ASN A 6 -26.77 -34.40 -6.25
CA ASN A 6 -26.09 -33.07 -6.28
C ASN A 6 -26.29 -32.14 -5.06
N ALA A 7 -27.06 -32.54 -4.05
CA ALA A 7 -27.50 -31.66 -2.98
C ALA A 7 -26.33 -31.17 -2.12
N VAL A 8 -25.45 -32.05 -1.68
CA VAL A 8 -24.42 -31.72 -0.67
C VAL A 8 -23.38 -30.76 -1.22
N ASN A 9 -22.77 -31.07 -2.36
CA ASN A 9 -21.71 -30.26 -2.94
C ASN A 9 -22.23 -28.92 -3.49
N ALA A 10 -23.39 -28.91 -4.11
CA ALA A 10 -24.02 -27.69 -4.61
C ALA A 10 -24.39 -26.76 -3.45
N LEU A 11 -24.96 -27.28 -2.37
CA LEU A 11 -25.29 -26.50 -1.18
C LEU A 11 -24.06 -25.96 -0.48
N LYS A 12 -22.98 -26.76 -0.34
CA LYS A 12 -21.71 -26.28 0.21
C LYS A 12 -21.13 -25.11 -0.60
N LYS A 13 -21.05 -25.25 -1.93
CA LYS A 13 -20.56 -24.18 -2.82
C LYS A 13 -21.40 -22.90 -2.72
N ARG A 14 -22.73 -23.07 -2.69
CA ARG A 14 -23.65 -21.93 -2.53
C ARG A 14 -23.46 -21.25 -1.17
N ARG A 15 -23.41 -22.01 -0.08
CA ARG A 15 -23.21 -21.48 1.27
C ARG A 15 -21.90 -20.72 1.39
N THR A 16 -20.78 -21.28 0.91
CA THR A 16 -19.48 -20.63 0.94
C THR A 16 -19.47 -19.27 0.21
N ALA A 17 -20.11 -19.18 -0.95
CA ALA A 17 -20.21 -17.92 -1.69
C ALA A 17 -21.05 -16.87 -0.95
N LEU A 18 -22.19 -17.28 -0.37
CA LEU A 18 -23.06 -16.39 0.39
C LEU A 18 -22.42 -15.95 1.73
N GLU A 19 -21.67 -16.81 2.38
CA GLU A 19 -20.92 -16.47 3.60
C GLU A 19 -19.86 -15.39 3.33
N ARG A 20 -19.12 -15.51 2.22
CA ARG A 20 -18.16 -14.50 1.79
C ARG A 20 -18.80 -13.19 1.35
N ALA A 21 -20.06 -13.24 0.93
CA ALA A 21 -20.82 -12.07 0.50
C ALA A 21 -21.61 -11.41 1.63
N LYS A 22 -21.51 -11.89 2.87
CA LYS A 22 -22.16 -11.26 4.02
C LYS A 22 -21.72 -9.79 4.14
N GLY A 23 -22.69 -8.91 4.39
CA GLY A 23 -22.43 -7.46 4.48
C GLY A 23 -22.45 -6.72 3.14
N TYR A 24 -22.57 -7.40 2.02
CA TYR A 24 -22.75 -6.72 0.73
C TYR A 24 -24.17 -6.16 0.59
N ARG A 25 -24.26 -5.06 -0.13
CA ARG A 25 -25.52 -4.31 -0.25
C ARG A 25 -26.53 -4.99 -1.21
N GLY A 26 -27.79 -5.04 -0.81
CA GLY A 26 -28.90 -5.48 -1.63
C GLY A 26 -28.82 -6.96 -2.03
N GLN A 27 -29.11 -7.26 -3.28
CA GLN A 27 -29.15 -8.62 -3.81
C GLN A 27 -27.76 -9.31 -3.89
N ARG A 28 -26.69 -8.56 -3.81
CA ARG A 28 -25.32 -9.09 -3.81
C ARG A 28 -24.97 -9.92 -2.57
N SER A 29 -25.75 -9.80 -1.49
CA SER A 29 -25.63 -10.66 -0.30
C SER A 29 -26.65 -11.79 -0.24
N ARG A 30 -27.73 -11.72 -1.03
CA ARG A 30 -28.89 -12.63 -0.93
C ARG A 30 -28.97 -13.63 -2.09
N LEU A 31 -28.81 -13.16 -3.33
CA LEU A 31 -28.87 -13.99 -4.52
C LEU A 31 -27.50 -14.59 -4.85
N TYR A 32 -27.42 -15.92 -4.89
CA TYR A 32 -26.16 -16.64 -5.14
C TYR A 32 -25.41 -16.18 -6.39
N ARG A 33 -26.11 -15.97 -7.52
CA ARG A 33 -25.48 -15.53 -8.77
C ARG A 33 -24.79 -14.17 -8.61
N MET A 34 -25.50 -13.22 -8.02
CA MET A 34 -24.98 -11.86 -7.78
C MET A 34 -23.88 -11.86 -6.71
N ALA A 35 -24.07 -12.63 -5.64
CA ALA A 35 -23.10 -12.79 -4.57
C ALA A 35 -21.79 -13.38 -5.09
N LYS A 36 -21.86 -14.47 -5.88
CA LYS A 36 -20.68 -15.12 -6.47
C LYS A 36 -19.90 -14.15 -7.36
N GLN A 37 -20.59 -13.44 -8.25
CA GLN A 37 -19.95 -12.45 -9.13
C GLN A 37 -19.25 -11.37 -8.31
N GLN A 38 -19.93 -10.81 -7.32
CA GLN A 38 -19.34 -9.74 -6.49
C GLN A 38 -18.16 -10.23 -5.66
N VAL A 39 -18.20 -11.44 -5.12
CA VAL A 39 -17.06 -12.04 -4.40
C VAL A 39 -15.85 -12.20 -5.32
N LEU A 40 -16.04 -12.65 -6.56
CA LEU A 40 -14.96 -12.75 -7.54
C LEU A 40 -14.32 -11.39 -7.82
N HIS A 41 -15.12 -10.36 -8.06
CA HIS A 41 -14.60 -8.99 -8.23
C HIS A 41 -13.85 -8.49 -7.00
N SER A 42 -14.39 -8.72 -5.80
CA SER A 42 -13.73 -8.32 -4.55
C SER A 42 -12.36 -8.98 -4.37
N LEU A 43 -12.23 -10.24 -4.75
CA LEU A 43 -10.95 -10.96 -4.68
C LEU A 43 -9.92 -10.39 -5.66
N VAL A 44 -10.36 -10.03 -6.88
CA VAL A 44 -9.50 -9.37 -7.88
C VAL A 44 -9.06 -8.00 -7.37
N TYR A 45 -9.98 -7.20 -6.83
CA TYR A 45 -9.64 -5.90 -6.26
C TYR A 45 -8.67 -6.03 -5.09
N ALA A 46 -8.93 -6.96 -4.16
CA ALA A 46 -8.03 -7.21 -3.05
C ALA A 46 -6.61 -7.62 -3.51
N TYR A 47 -6.49 -8.37 -4.60
CA TYR A 47 -5.20 -8.70 -5.19
C TYR A 47 -4.49 -7.48 -5.76
N ASN A 48 -5.20 -6.66 -6.55
CA ASN A 48 -4.66 -5.44 -7.15
C ASN A 48 -4.26 -4.43 -6.07
N ASP A 49 -5.14 -4.19 -5.09
CA ASP A 49 -4.92 -3.21 -4.03
C ASP A 49 -3.71 -3.57 -3.14
N ARG A 50 -3.47 -4.87 -2.88
CA ARG A 50 -2.24 -5.28 -2.19
C ARG A 50 -0.97 -4.94 -2.96
N ARG A 51 -1.02 -4.90 -4.28
CA ARG A 51 0.10 -4.47 -5.14
C ARG A 51 0.22 -2.96 -5.16
N ASP A 52 -0.90 -2.25 -5.32
CA ASP A 52 -0.95 -0.79 -5.39
C ASP A 52 -0.57 -0.14 -4.06
N LYS A 53 -0.87 -0.80 -2.93
CA LYS A 53 -0.53 -0.34 -1.59
C LYS A 53 0.96 -0.01 -1.43
N LYS A 54 1.84 -0.76 -2.07
CA LYS A 54 3.29 -0.48 -2.06
C LYS A 54 3.61 0.89 -2.66
N GLY A 55 2.99 1.21 -3.79
CA GLY A 55 3.12 2.51 -4.45
C GLY A 55 2.51 3.65 -3.63
N GLN A 56 1.37 3.40 -2.97
CA GLN A 56 0.72 4.38 -2.11
C GLN A 56 1.61 4.75 -0.90
N PHE A 57 2.18 3.76 -0.23
CA PHE A 57 3.13 4.01 0.87
C PHE A 57 4.38 4.75 0.40
N ARG A 58 4.93 4.40 -0.75
CA ARG A 58 6.08 5.11 -1.31
C ARG A 58 5.77 6.59 -1.56
N ARG A 59 4.57 6.91 -2.08
CA ARG A 59 4.13 8.30 -2.26
C ARG A 59 4.06 9.04 -0.92
N LEU A 60 3.49 8.41 0.09
CA LEU A 60 3.39 8.96 1.44
C LEU A 60 4.78 9.26 2.03
N TRP A 61 5.73 8.32 1.93
CA TRP A 61 7.09 8.54 2.39
C TRP A 61 7.77 9.71 1.67
N ILE A 62 7.61 9.78 0.33
CA ILE A 62 8.16 10.89 -0.46
C ILE A 62 7.58 12.24 -0.01
N GLN A 63 6.28 12.31 0.26
CA GLN A 63 5.63 13.54 0.76
C GLN A 63 6.23 13.98 2.11
N ARG A 64 6.39 13.06 3.04
CA ARG A 64 6.96 13.32 4.37
C ARG A 64 8.40 13.77 4.29
N ILE A 65 9.24 13.06 3.52
CA ILE A 65 10.64 13.45 3.29
C ILE A 65 10.71 14.84 2.63
N ASN A 66 9.86 15.12 1.63
CA ASN A 66 9.83 16.41 0.97
C ASN A 66 9.46 17.54 1.92
N ALA A 67 8.48 17.32 2.80
CA ALA A 67 8.11 18.31 3.82
C ALA A 67 9.29 18.59 4.78
N GLY A 68 9.94 17.55 5.30
CA GLY A 68 11.10 17.68 6.16
C GLY A 68 12.31 18.35 5.46
N ALA A 69 12.57 18.00 4.20
CA ALA A 69 13.63 18.61 3.40
C ALA A 69 13.36 20.09 3.13
N ARG A 70 12.12 20.45 2.78
CA ARG A 70 11.72 21.85 2.54
C ARG A 70 11.80 22.71 3.81
N ALA A 71 11.43 22.17 4.96
CA ALA A 71 11.59 22.85 6.25
C ALA A 71 13.06 23.19 6.54
N ASN A 72 14.00 22.43 5.98
CA ASN A 72 15.44 22.66 6.07
C ASN A 72 16.05 23.34 4.82
N GLY A 73 15.24 23.86 3.90
CA GLY A 73 15.66 24.64 2.74
C GLY A 73 16.13 23.83 1.52
N LEU A 74 15.83 22.53 1.45
CA LEU A 74 16.10 21.67 0.28
C LEU A 74 14.81 21.15 -0.36
N THR A 75 14.86 20.91 -1.67
CA THR A 75 13.82 20.13 -2.36
C THR A 75 14.13 18.63 -2.26
N TYR A 76 13.09 17.78 -2.37
CA TYR A 76 13.25 16.33 -2.36
C TYR A 76 14.31 15.82 -3.34
N ASN A 77 14.30 16.34 -4.57
CA ASN A 77 15.23 15.89 -5.60
C ASN A 77 16.69 16.19 -5.23
N ARG A 78 16.97 17.41 -4.78
CA ARG A 78 18.29 17.83 -4.34
C ARG A 78 18.74 17.06 -3.10
N PHE A 79 17.82 16.80 -2.16
CA PHE A 79 18.12 16.00 -0.98
C PHE A 79 18.56 14.58 -1.35
N ILE A 80 17.79 13.88 -2.21
CA ILE A 80 18.15 12.53 -2.66
C ILE A 80 19.42 12.52 -3.50
N GLN A 81 19.62 13.52 -4.34
CA GLN A 81 20.86 13.67 -5.11
C GLN A 81 22.08 13.86 -4.20
N GLY A 82 21.96 14.70 -3.18
CA GLY A 82 23.03 14.92 -2.22
C GLY A 82 23.37 13.69 -1.40
N LEU A 83 22.37 12.94 -0.93
CA LEU A 83 22.61 11.67 -0.23
C LEU A 83 23.32 10.64 -1.12
N LYS A 84 22.89 10.52 -2.37
CA LYS A 84 23.58 9.65 -3.34
C LYS A 84 25.00 10.10 -3.62
N GLY A 85 25.24 11.41 -3.73
CA GLY A 85 26.58 11.98 -3.89
C GLY A 85 27.51 11.72 -2.71
N ALA A 86 26.94 11.64 -1.50
CA ALA A 86 27.65 11.29 -0.28
C ALA A 86 27.82 9.75 -0.09
N GLY A 87 27.31 8.93 -1.00
CA GLY A 87 27.34 7.46 -0.87
C GLY A 87 26.42 6.90 0.22
N ILE A 88 25.46 7.68 0.69
CA ILE A 88 24.53 7.27 1.73
C ILE A 88 23.31 6.60 1.09
N GLU A 89 23.16 5.28 1.31
CA GLU A 89 22.03 4.49 0.87
C GLU A 89 21.09 4.21 2.05
N VAL A 90 20.00 4.98 2.15
CA VAL A 90 18.95 4.80 3.16
C VAL A 90 17.59 4.68 2.48
N ASP A 91 16.79 3.72 2.97
CA ASP A 91 15.44 3.50 2.48
C ASP A 91 14.52 4.70 2.75
N ARG A 92 13.60 4.96 1.80
CA ARG A 92 12.59 6.02 1.94
C ARG A 92 11.71 5.88 3.16
N ARG A 93 11.44 4.64 3.58
CA ARG A 93 10.69 4.37 4.80
C ARG A 93 11.44 4.93 6.02
N ILE A 94 12.70 4.58 6.17
CA ILE A 94 13.57 5.04 7.27
C ILE A 94 13.69 6.56 7.24
N LEU A 95 13.95 7.17 6.08
CA LEU A 95 14.01 8.63 5.93
C LEU A 95 12.70 9.32 6.33
N SER A 96 11.57 8.72 5.98
CA SER A 96 10.26 9.23 6.37
C SER A 96 10.01 9.13 7.86
N ASP A 97 10.44 8.04 8.49
CA ASP A 97 10.30 7.83 9.92
C ASP A 97 11.21 8.79 10.72
N LEU A 98 12.45 9.01 10.25
CA LEU A 98 13.35 10.01 10.82
C LEU A 98 12.77 11.43 10.70
N ALA A 99 12.19 11.78 9.57
CA ALA A 99 11.61 13.11 9.38
C ALA A 99 10.46 13.45 10.36
N ILE A 100 9.80 12.42 10.93
CA ILE A 100 8.71 12.60 11.88
C ILE A 100 9.18 12.43 13.32
N ASN A 101 9.91 11.34 13.59
CA ASN A 101 10.21 10.89 14.95
C ASN A 101 11.53 11.48 15.47
N ASP A 102 12.49 11.75 14.58
CA ASP A 102 13.79 12.33 14.92
C ASP A 102 14.21 13.41 13.93
N PRO A 103 13.66 14.63 14.08
CA PRO A 103 14.01 15.76 13.21
C PRO A 103 15.49 16.15 13.30
N ALA A 104 16.17 15.88 14.42
CA ALA A 104 17.58 16.21 14.61
C ALA A 104 18.49 15.32 13.75
N ALA A 105 18.25 14.01 13.78
CA ALA A 105 18.95 13.06 12.90
C ALA A 105 18.63 13.33 11.42
N PHE A 106 17.39 13.67 11.09
CA PHE A 106 17.02 14.03 9.72
C PHE A 106 17.75 15.30 9.25
N LYS A 107 17.89 16.32 10.11
CA LYS A 107 18.62 17.55 9.81
C LYS A 107 20.10 17.27 9.52
N SER A 108 20.74 16.38 10.28
CA SER A 108 22.14 15.98 10.01
C SER A 108 22.29 15.39 8.61
N LEU A 109 21.32 14.56 8.16
CA LEU A 109 21.31 14.03 6.80
C LEU A 109 21.09 15.12 5.74
N VAL A 110 20.27 16.13 6.04
CA VAL A 110 20.06 17.27 5.16
C VAL A 110 21.34 18.09 5.02
N ASP A 111 22.09 18.32 6.09
CA ASP A 111 23.32 19.08 6.07
C ASP A 111 24.41 18.35 5.26
N VAL A 112 24.52 17.03 5.40
CA VAL A 112 25.38 16.20 4.54
C VAL A 112 24.95 16.29 3.07
N ALA A 113 23.66 16.23 2.81
CA ALA A 113 23.13 16.34 1.45
C ALA A 113 23.45 17.71 0.84
N LYS A 114 23.32 18.81 1.60
CA LYS A 114 23.69 20.18 1.15
C LYS A 114 25.13 20.29 0.73
N ALA A 115 26.06 19.67 1.48
CA ALA A 115 27.48 19.68 1.17
C ALA A 115 27.81 18.92 -0.12
N ASN A 116 26.99 17.94 -0.52
CA ASN A 116 27.27 17.05 -1.65
C ASN A 116 26.33 17.29 -2.87
N VAL A 117 25.46 18.29 -2.82
CA VAL A 117 24.67 18.67 -4.01
C VAL A 117 25.58 19.41 -4.98
N LYS A 118 25.83 18.79 -6.13
CA LYS A 118 26.47 19.49 -7.26
C LYS A 118 25.48 20.50 -7.86
N ASN A 119 25.86 21.73 -7.94
CA ASN A 119 25.13 22.78 -8.66
C ASN A 119 25.02 22.45 -10.13
#